data_d116667358b76bd32bf306265da81e2b
#
_entry.id   d116667358b76bd32bf306265da81e2b
#
_cell.length_a   1.000
_cell.length_b   1.000
_cell.length_c   1.000
_cell.angle_alpha   90.00
_cell.angle_beta   90.00
_cell.angle_gamma   90.00
#
_symmetry.space_group_name_H-M   'P 1'
#
loop_
_entity.id
_entity.type
_entity.pdbx_description
1 polymer ?
#
loop_
_entity_poly.entity_id
_entity_poly.type
_entity_poly.pdbx_seq_one_letter_code
_entity_poly.pdbx_strand_id
1 'polypeptide(L)'
;MVAERLGYLGGRASTRDVDGFKVNNGAIVIETGGITEQTFAEVGAEFDVRVPDPPILYRIGGKDVDVTGGGWGFLLSRLTRQGARVLAGLAEARRDEGLPDGQLSTADWLSRFTKNESVHGIFRSMCGSVFAVGPDELPARVFLTYFTRKSAFKTFGFCPRGTVGIWESLAAAITAAGGQVWLDSAVRSITMADGLVTGAVIDRGGERAEVAARVVISDAGPAATLRLLGPDRVAADYADAVKRADRPCAMISVNFASTEPLLAAPGLLSFARTRRLCYAANFTATCPEMAPAGWHLYVGTAVPRPSVGDFDEEAETGLLLADLRDEIGGFDRARILSTVVTRDDWPPQRAVAGSDLPPGTPVANVWNVGDGVKEYANGGTTACAETARLVAAQVAERFPL
;
A
#
# COMPACT_ATOMS: atom_id res chain seq x y z
N MET A 1 -9.27 -21.66 8.80
CA MET A 1 -9.81 -21.55 7.44
C MET A 1 -9.74 -20.10 6.99
N VAL A 2 -9.39 -19.84 5.73
CA VAL A 2 -9.46 -18.53 5.06
C VAL A 2 -10.59 -18.60 4.02
N ALA A 3 -11.45 -17.58 3.98
CA ALA A 3 -12.48 -17.43 2.95
C ALA A 3 -12.20 -16.15 2.16
N GLU A 4 -11.99 -16.28 0.85
CA GLU A 4 -11.74 -15.18 -0.07
C GLU A 4 -12.84 -15.13 -1.13
N ARG A 5 -13.45 -13.95 -1.33
CA ARG A 5 -14.53 -13.75 -2.30
C ARG A 5 -14.09 -13.88 -3.76
N LEU A 6 -12.81 -13.64 -4.02
CA LEU A 6 -12.24 -13.69 -5.37
C LEU A 6 -11.79 -15.11 -5.72
N GLY A 7 -11.74 -15.40 -7.01
CA GLY A 7 -11.19 -16.66 -7.54
C GLY A 7 -9.66 -16.68 -7.56
N TYR A 8 -8.99 -15.75 -6.88
CA TYR A 8 -7.52 -15.63 -6.84
C TYR A 8 -7.03 -15.03 -5.53
N LEU A 9 -5.76 -15.24 -5.21
CA LEU A 9 -5.09 -14.77 -4.00
C LEU A 9 -4.56 -13.35 -4.16
N GLY A 10 -4.30 -12.70 -3.02
CA GLY A 10 -3.62 -11.41 -2.93
C GLY A 10 -4.53 -10.19 -2.98
N GLY A 11 -5.78 -10.33 -3.42
CA GLY A 11 -6.75 -9.23 -3.43
C GLY A 11 -6.18 -7.95 -4.07
N ARG A 12 -6.05 -6.87 -3.30
CA ARG A 12 -5.46 -5.58 -3.71
C ARG A 12 -3.95 -5.63 -3.97
N ALA A 13 -3.28 -6.71 -3.60
CA ALA A 13 -1.88 -6.98 -3.90
C ALA A 13 -1.74 -8.19 -4.84
N SER A 14 -2.67 -8.37 -5.77
CA SER A 14 -2.67 -9.45 -6.74
C SER A 14 -1.93 -9.08 -8.03
N THR A 15 -1.76 -10.08 -8.88
CA THR A 15 -1.16 -9.97 -10.20
C THR A 15 -2.05 -10.64 -11.22
N ARG A 16 -2.20 -10.07 -12.39
CA ARG A 16 -2.89 -10.67 -13.55
C ARG A 16 -1.88 -11.00 -14.63
N ASP A 17 -2.13 -12.08 -15.35
CA ASP A 17 -1.45 -12.34 -16.61
C ASP A 17 -2.20 -11.60 -17.74
N VAL A 18 -1.46 -10.77 -18.47
CA VAL A 18 -1.96 -10.04 -19.63
C VAL A 18 -1.01 -10.36 -20.79
N ASP A 19 -1.37 -11.28 -21.64
CA ASP A 19 -0.54 -11.72 -22.78
C ASP A 19 0.90 -12.13 -22.37
N GLY A 20 1.05 -12.81 -21.24
CA GLY A 20 2.32 -13.25 -20.67
C GLY A 20 3.03 -12.21 -19.81
N PHE A 21 2.52 -10.99 -19.70
CA PHE A 21 3.03 -9.99 -18.76
C PHE A 21 2.39 -10.16 -17.38
N LYS A 22 3.19 -10.13 -16.32
CA LYS A 22 2.74 -10.19 -14.93
C LYS A 22 2.40 -8.78 -14.42
N VAL A 23 1.17 -8.35 -14.62
CA VAL A 23 0.69 -7.00 -14.30
C VAL A 23 0.14 -6.96 -12.89
N ASN A 24 0.76 -6.17 -12.01
CA ASN A 24 0.28 -5.98 -10.64
C ASN A 24 -0.96 -5.07 -10.60
N ASN A 25 -1.95 -5.46 -9.81
CA ASN A 25 -3.25 -4.77 -9.70
C ASN A 25 -3.35 -3.78 -8.52
N GLY A 26 -2.26 -3.51 -7.83
CA GLY A 26 -2.25 -2.63 -6.66
C GLY A 26 -0.88 -2.53 -6.07
N ALA A 27 -0.52 -3.29 -5.05
CA ALA A 27 0.82 -3.26 -4.51
C ALA A 27 1.86 -3.62 -5.59
N ILE A 28 2.84 -2.73 -5.76
CA ILE A 28 3.84 -2.81 -6.82
C ILE A 28 5.15 -3.36 -6.28
N VAL A 29 5.47 -3.00 -5.05
CA VAL A 29 6.69 -3.40 -4.34
C VAL A 29 6.35 -4.02 -3.00
N ILE A 30 7.22 -4.90 -2.54
CA ILE A 30 7.14 -5.53 -1.21
C ILE A 30 8.36 -5.11 -0.40
N GLU A 31 8.16 -4.70 0.85
CA GLU A 31 9.23 -4.37 1.78
C GLU A 31 10.00 -5.61 2.21
N THR A 32 11.32 -5.52 2.19
CA THR A 32 12.25 -6.59 2.61
C THR A 32 12.98 -6.20 3.90
N GLY A 33 13.55 -7.18 4.59
CA GLY A 33 14.32 -6.98 5.83
C GLY A 33 13.47 -6.59 7.04
N GLY A 34 12.12 -6.58 6.90
CA GLY A 34 11.19 -6.15 7.93
C GLY A 34 10.24 -7.26 8.40
N ILE A 35 9.15 -6.82 9.05
CA ILE A 35 8.17 -7.71 9.68
C ILE A 35 7.46 -8.63 8.69
N THR A 36 7.28 -8.18 7.45
CA THR A 36 6.66 -8.99 6.39
C THR A 36 7.52 -10.23 6.12
N GLU A 37 8.80 -10.05 5.81
CA GLU A 37 9.72 -11.16 5.56
C GLU A 37 9.87 -12.08 6.77
N GLN A 38 9.96 -11.50 7.98
CA GLN A 38 9.99 -12.28 9.23
C GLN A 38 8.75 -13.16 9.39
N THR A 39 7.56 -12.64 9.03
CA THR A 39 6.31 -13.40 9.10
C THR A 39 6.32 -14.60 8.16
N PHE A 40 6.83 -14.43 6.94
CA PHE A 40 6.99 -15.53 5.98
C PHE A 40 7.96 -16.61 6.51
N ALA A 41 9.10 -16.18 7.04
CA ALA A 41 10.10 -17.10 7.61
C ALA A 41 9.53 -17.92 8.79
N GLU A 42 8.78 -17.28 9.69
CA GLU A 42 8.17 -17.93 10.85
C GLU A 42 7.14 -18.99 10.50
N VAL A 43 6.39 -18.80 9.42
CA VAL A 43 5.39 -19.78 8.95
C VAL A 43 5.94 -20.75 7.91
N GLY A 44 7.23 -20.65 7.57
CA GLY A 44 7.89 -21.50 6.59
C GLY A 44 7.41 -21.27 5.15
N ALA A 45 6.93 -20.07 4.83
CA ALA A 45 6.51 -19.70 3.49
C ALA A 45 7.68 -19.07 2.71
N GLU A 46 7.73 -19.32 1.39
CA GLU A 46 8.74 -18.73 0.51
C GLU A 46 8.49 -17.24 0.34
N PHE A 47 9.55 -16.43 0.46
CA PHE A 47 9.55 -14.99 0.25
C PHE A 47 10.47 -14.62 -0.90
N ASP A 48 10.05 -14.92 -2.15
CA ASP A 48 10.82 -14.60 -3.36
C ASP A 48 10.59 -13.14 -3.77
N VAL A 49 11.35 -12.25 -3.11
CA VAL A 49 11.36 -10.80 -3.36
C VAL A 49 12.78 -10.38 -3.68
N ARG A 50 12.99 -9.86 -4.89
CA ARG A 50 14.31 -9.43 -5.38
C ARG A 50 14.44 -7.93 -5.32
N VAL A 51 15.49 -7.47 -4.65
CA VAL A 51 15.77 -6.03 -4.48
C VAL A 51 16.58 -5.54 -5.67
N PRO A 52 16.13 -4.52 -6.40
CA PRO A 52 16.92 -3.86 -7.44
C PRO A 52 18.08 -3.07 -6.83
N ASP A 53 19.14 -2.88 -7.60
CA ASP A 53 20.32 -2.09 -7.21
C ASP A 53 20.64 -1.02 -8.25
N PRO A 54 20.44 0.27 -7.95
CA PRO A 54 19.85 0.83 -6.72
C PRO A 54 18.31 0.62 -6.65
N PRO A 55 17.75 0.50 -5.43
CA PRO A 55 16.31 0.24 -5.28
C PRO A 55 15.44 1.44 -5.68
N ILE A 56 15.90 2.66 -5.44
CA ILE A 56 15.17 3.90 -5.71
C ILE A 56 16.13 4.96 -6.25
N LEU A 57 15.74 5.58 -7.37
CA LEU A 57 16.35 6.80 -7.88
C LEU A 57 15.35 7.95 -7.85
N TYR A 58 15.86 9.18 -7.84
CA TYR A 58 15.05 10.40 -7.93
C TYR A 58 15.44 11.20 -9.17
N ARG A 59 14.48 11.52 -10.03
CA ARG A 59 14.69 12.45 -11.15
C ARG A 59 14.57 13.90 -10.69
N ILE A 60 15.71 14.58 -10.64
CA ILE A 60 15.84 15.98 -10.21
C ILE A 60 16.54 16.77 -11.31
N GLY A 61 15.84 17.74 -11.90
CA GLY A 61 16.41 18.56 -12.98
C GLY A 61 16.86 17.74 -14.20
N GLY A 62 16.11 16.70 -14.55
CA GLY A 62 16.40 15.81 -15.69
C GLY A 62 17.52 14.78 -15.44
N LYS A 63 18.02 14.67 -14.21
CA LYS A 63 19.06 13.68 -13.84
C LYS A 63 18.53 12.70 -12.82
N ASP A 64 18.83 11.42 -13.03
CA ASP A 64 18.50 10.35 -12.08
C ASP A 64 19.61 10.29 -11.02
N VAL A 65 19.22 10.44 -9.76
CA VAL A 65 20.10 10.58 -8.60
C VAL A 65 19.83 9.48 -7.62
N ASP A 66 20.86 8.70 -7.28
CA ASP A 66 20.81 7.74 -6.19
C ASP A 66 20.91 8.46 -4.85
N VAL A 67 19.96 8.17 -3.96
CA VAL A 67 19.88 8.77 -2.62
C VAL A 67 20.04 7.74 -1.50
N THR A 68 20.26 6.47 -1.85
CA THR A 68 20.31 5.36 -0.89
C THR A 68 21.48 5.48 0.10
N GLY A 69 22.62 6.05 -0.34
CA GLY A 69 23.82 6.22 0.49
C GLY A 69 23.82 7.43 1.44
N GLY A 70 22.89 8.39 1.29
CA GLY A 70 22.93 9.66 2.02
C GLY A 70 21.63 10.11 2.68
N GLY A 71 20.56 9.38 2.47
CA GLY A 71 19.23 9.69 3.02
C GLY A 71 18.81 11.14 2.72
N TRP A 72 18.09 11.75 3.66
CA TRP A 72 17.62 13.14 3.56
C TRP A 72 18.75 14.16 3.33
N GLY A 73 19.91 13.94 3.97
CA GLY A 73 21.06 14.82 3.84
C GLY A 73 21.53 14.94 2.40
N PHE A 74 21.61 13.84 1.69
CA PHE A 74 22.01 13.82 0.27
C PHE A 74 20.94 14.42 -0.64
N LEU A 75 19.68 14.05 -0.45
CA LEU A 75 18.54 14.55 -1.23
C LEU A 75 18.45 16.08 -1.15
N LEU A 76 18.62 16.64 0.04
CA LEU A 76 18.42 18.06 0.30
C LEU A 76 19.71 18.89 0.17
N SER A 77 20.91 18.29 0.29
CA SER A 77 22.17 19.01 0.12
C SER A 77 22.38 19.57 -1.29
N ARG A 78 21.80 18.92 -2.31
CA ARG A 78 21.82 19.39 -3.70
C ARG A 78 20.76 20.45 -4.01
N LEU A 79 19.88 20.77 -3.07
CA LEU A 79 18.75 21.67 -3.21
C LEU A 79 18.95 23.03 -2.51
N THR A 80 20.19 23.52 -2.44
CA THR A 80 20.50 24.89 -1.98
C THR A 80 20.28 25.17 -0.47
N ARG A 81 20.45 26.42 -0.04
CA ARG A 81 20.16 26.92 1.33
C ARG A 81 18.76 26.56 1.86
N GLN A 82 17.81 26.31 0.98
CA GLN A 82 16.44 25.91 1.35
C GLN A 82 16.39 24.48 1.85
N GLY A 83 17.21 23.57 1.30
CA GLY A 83 17.32 22.20 1.79
C GLY A 83 17.81 22.13 3.24
N ALA A 84 18.73 22.99 3.64
CA ALA A 84 19.22 23.05 5.02
C ALA A 84 18.11 23.42 6.02
N ARG A 85 17.15 24.27 5.64
CA ARG A 85 16.00 24.62 6.49
C ARG A 85 15.04 23.45 6.66
N VAL A 86 14.78 22.71 5.59
CA VAL A 86 13.94 21.50 5.65
C VAL A 86 14.61 20.44 6.52
N LEU A 87 15.94 20.26 6.37
CA LEU A 87 16.71 19.36 7.24
C LEU A 87 16.62 19.73 8.71
N ALA A 88 16.68 21.04 9.02
CA ALA A 88 16.49 21.53 10.40
C ALA A 88 15.10 21.18 10.93
N GLY A 89 14.04 21.39 10.13
CA GLY A 89 12.67 21.00 10.49
C GLY A 89 12.49 19.49 10.68
N LEU A 90 13.14 18.67 9.84
CA LEU A 90 13.17 17.21 10.02
C LEU A 90 13.93 16.79 11.29
N ALA A 91 15.04 17.46 11.60
CA ALA A 91 15.80 17.22 12.82
C ALA A 91 15.02 17.61 14.09
N GLU A 92 14.23 18.69 14.01
CA GLU A 92 13.31 19.10 15.07
C GLU A 92 12.21 18.07 15.29
N ALA A 93 11.60 17.57 14.22
CA ALA A 93 10.55 16.55 14.27
C ALA A 93 11.01 15.19 14.83
N ARG A 94 12.31 14.92 14.86
CA ARG A 94 12.87 13.72 15.53
C ARG A 94 12.71 13.77 17.06
N ARG A 95 12.59 14.97 17.64
CA ARG A 95 12.35 15.15 19.08
C ARG A 95 10.83 15.02 19.32
N ASP A 96 10.44 14.46 20.47
CA ASP A 96 9.02 14.19 20.77
C ASP A 96 8.15 15.44 20.75
N GLU A 97 8.69 16.56 21.21
CA GLU A 97 8.02 17.88 21.25
C GLU A 97 8.01 18.60 19.90
N GLY A 98 8.78 18.10 18.91
CA GLY A 98 8.96 18.74 17.60
C GLY A 98 7.93 18.35 16.54
N LEU A 99 7.00 17.43 16.84
CA LEU A 99 5.97 17.05 15.88
C LEU A 99 4.85 18.09 15.85
N PRO A 100 4.44 18.53 14.64
CA PRO A 100 3.37 19.51 14.50
C PRO A 100 2.00 18.96 14.95
N ASP A 101 1.04 19.88 15.11
CA ASP A 101 -0.36 19.52 15.28
C ASP A 101 -0.85 18.58 14.16
N GLY A 102 -1.74 17.66 14.51
CA GLY A 102 -2.31 16.67 13.59
C GLY A 102 -3.19 17.27 12.48
N GLN A 103 -3.60 18.54 12.58
CA GLN A 103 -4.39 19.22 11.56
C GLN A 103 -3.54 19.86 10.44
N LEU A 104 -2.26 20.09 10.68
CA LEU A 104 -1.37 20.73 9.70
C LEU A 104 -1.04 19.73 8.58
N SER A 105 -1.30 20.12 7.31
CA SER A 105 -0.92 19.31 6.16
C SER A 105 0.61 19.25 5.95
N THR A 106 1.08 18.20 5.28
CA THR A 106 2.51 18.09 4.90
C THR A 106 2.93 19.23 3.96
N ALA A 107 2.04 19.65 3.05
CA ALA A 107 2.30 20.77 2.14
C ALA A 107 2.44 22.10 2.89
N ASP A 108 1.56 22.37 3.84
CA ASP A 108 1.60 23.61 4.64
C ASP A 108 2.82 23.62 5.58
N TRP A 109 3.13 22.47 6.19
CA TRP A 109 4.34 22.33 7.01
C TRP A 109 5.60 22.64 6.17
N LEU A 110 5.72 22.02 4.99
CA LEU A 110 6.87 22.20 4.10
C LEU A 110 6.99 23.66 3.62
N SER A 111 5.85 24.33 3.37
CA SER A 111 5.79 25.72 2.89
C SER A 111 6.37 26.73 3.89
N ARG A 112 6.47 26.37 5.18
CA ARG A 112 7.14 27.19 6.22
C ARG A 112 8.65 27.27 6.00
N PHE A 113 9.24 26.29 5.33
CA PHE A 113 10.69 26.17 5.14
C PHE A 113 11.14 26.50 3.72
N THR A 114 10.32 26.20 2.71
CA THR A 114 10.70 26.38 1.31
C THR A 114 9.49 26.53 0.39
N LYS A 115 9.71 27.29 -0.70
CA LYS A 115 8.77 27.38 -1.84
C LYS A 115 9.34 26.71 -3.10
N ASN A 116 10.43 25.94 -2.96
CA ASN A 116 11.07 25.29 -4.10
C ASN A 116 10.19 24.12 -4.61
N GLU A 117 9.72 24.24 -5.86
CA GLU A 117 8.84 23.26 -6.49
C GLU A 117 9.43 21.85 -6.56
N SER A 118 10.75 21.72 -6.75
CA SER A 118 11.39 20.40 -6.77
C SER A 118 11.36 19.74 -5.40
N VAL A 119 11.52 20.51 -4.31
CA VAL A 119 11.38 19.99 -2.95
C VAL A 119 9.94 19.56 -2.69
N HIS A 120 8.97 20.41 -3.03
CA HIS A 120 7.55 20.07 -2.92
C HIS A 120 7.18 18.83 -3.74
N GLY A 121 7.76 18.69 -4.95
CA GLY A 121 7.55 17.52 -5.80
C GLY A 121 8.12 16.23 -5.21
N ILE A 122 9.30 16.28 -4.59
CA ILE A 122 9.87 15.12 -3.87
C ILE A 122 8.93 14.69 -2.74
N PHE A 123 8.45 15.64 -1.93
CA PHE A 123 7.51 15.33 -0.85
C PHE A 123 6.20 14.78 -1.38
N ARG A 124 5.68 15.31 -2.50
CA ARG A 124 4.49 14.77 -3.17
C ARG A 124 4.72 13.31 -3.59
N SER A 125 5.85 13.00 -4.24
CA SER A 125 6.17 11.63 -4.63
C SER A 125 6.27 10.70 -3.43
N MET A 126 6.86 11.14 -2.33
CA MET A 126 6.96 10.35 -1.10
C MET A 126 5.59 10.12 -0.44
N CYS A 127 4.74 11.16 -0.35
CA CYS A 127 3.37 11.01 0.14
C CYS A 127 2.58 10.02 -0.71
N GLY A 128 2.63 10.17 -2.04
CA GLY A 128 1.95 9.28 -2.98
C GLY A 128 2.45 7.84 -2.93
N SER A 129 3.76 7.64 -2.88
CA SER A 129 4.36 6.30 -2.91
C SER A 129 4.10 5.49 -1.65
N VAL A 130 4.10 6.14 -0.47
CA VAL A 130 3.96 5.45 0.82
C VAL A 130 2.50 5.41 1.29
N PHE A 131 1.78 6.53 1.14
CA PHE A 131 0.47 6.70 1.76
C PHE A 131 -0.68 6.78 0.75
N ALA A 132 -0.38 6.81 -0.55
CA ALA A 132 -1.37 6.99 -1.62
C ALA A 132 -2.25 8.25 -1.44
N VAL A 133 -1.68 9.33 -0.88
CA VAL A 133 -2.35 10.61 -0.69
C VAL A 133 -1.46 11.77 -1.11
N GLY A 134 -2.08 12.91 -1.45
CA GLY A 134 -1.37 14.16 -1.69
C GLY A 134 -0.80 14.77 -0.40
N PRO A 135 0.26 15.60 -0.48
CA PRO A 135 0.83 16.25 0.70
C PRO A 135 -0.11 17.29 1.34
N ASP A 136 -1.10 17.75 0.62
CA ASP A 136 -2.18 18.64 1.07
C ASP A 136 -3.24 17.90 1.91
N GLU A 137 -3.37 16.59 1.72
CA GLU A 137 -4.33 15.74 2.43
C GLU A 137 -3.69 14.88 3.53
N LEU A 138 -2.35 14.71 3.49
CA LEU A 138 -1.60 13.96 4.50
C LEU A 138 -1.20 14.86 5.68
N PRO A 139 -1.57 14.53 6.94
CA PRO A 139 -1.08 15.27 8.09
C PRO A 139 0.46 15.25 8.17
N ALA A 140 1.08 16.41 8.39
CA ALA A 140 2.52 16.53 8.54
C ALA A 140 3.07 15.65 9.67
N ARG A 141 2.31 15.52 10.76
CA ARG A 141 2.67 14.65 11.88
C ARG A 141 2.83 13.20 11.44
N VAL A 142 1.95 12.68 10.55
CA VAL A 142 2.05 11.32 9.98
C VAL A 142 3.31 11.18 9.14
N PHE A 143 3.51 12.07 8.18
CA PHE A 143 4.68 12.08 7.31
C PHE A 143 5.99 12.08 8.12
N LEU A 144 6.09 13.02 9.06
CA LEU A 144 7.29 13.17 9.88
C LEU A 144 7.53 11.95 10.78
N THR A 145 6.49 11.39 11.40
CA THR A 145 6.62 10.17 12.21
C THR A 145 7.19 9.02 11.37
N TYR A 146 6.65 8.78 10.19
CA TYR A 146 7.13 7.71 9.31
C TYR A 146 8.60 7.95 8.91
N PHE A 147 8.91 9.10 8.33
CA PHE A 147 10.21 9.37 7.75
C PHE A 147 11.32 9.72 8.73
N THR A 148 11.01 10.04 9.98
CA THR A 148 12.03 10.38 10.97
C THR A 148 12.18 9.36 12.10
N ARG A 149 11.15 8.53 12.36
CA ARG A 149 11.11 7.62 13.50
C ARG A 149 11.00 6.14 13.12
N LYS A 150 10.24 5.81 12.06
CA LYS A 150 9.97 4.42 11.66
C LYS A 150 10.88 3.87 10.56
N SER A 151 11.88 4.60 10.14
CA SER A 151 12.76 4.26 9.02
C SER A 151 12.31 4.90 7.70
N ALA A 152 13.03 5.91 7.30
CA ALA A 152 12.71 6.72 6.12
C ALA A 152 12.95 6.01 4.79
N PHE A 153 13.92 5.12 4.73
CA PHE A 153 14.36 4.50 3.49
C PHE A 153 14.41 2.99 3.69
N LYS A 154 13.25 2.39 3.57
CA LYS A 154 13.10 0.95 3.59
C LYS A 154 13.56 0.37 2.27
N THR A 155 14.01 -0.87 2.29
CA THR A 155 14.36 -1.61 1.09
C THR A 155 13.12 -2.29 0.53
N PHE A 156 12.92 -2.16 -0.79
CA PHE A 156 11.77 -2.72 -1.49
C PHE A 156 12.24 -3.57 -2.66
N GLY A 157 11.48 -4.60 -2.96
CA GLY A 157 11.77 -5.49 -4.08
C GLY A 157 10.53 -5.86 -4.89
N PHE A 158 10.80 -6.55 -5.97
CA PHE A 158 9.80 -7.09 -6.91
C PHE A 158 9.72 -8.60 -6.79
N CYS A 159 8.54 -9.15 -7.08
CA CYS A 159 8.31 -10.59 -7.06
C CYS A 159 8.36 -11.13 -8.49
N PRO A 160 9.18 -12.14 -8.81
CA PRO A 160 9.36 -12.64 -10.19
C PRO A 160 8.07 -13.20 -10.81
N ARG A 161 7.20 -13.77 -9.98
CA ARG A 161 5.88 -14.25 -10.41
C ARG A 161 4.77 -13.18 -10.27
N GLY A 162 5.14 -11.90 -10.04
CA GLY A 162 4.26 -10.86 -9.56
C GLY A 162 3.97 -11.04 -8.06
N THR A 163 3.32 -10.06 -7.45
CA THR A 163 3.02 -10.09 -6.01
C THR A 163 2.15 -11.30 -5.59
N VAL A 164 1.35 -11.85 -6.50
CA VAL A 164 0.56 -13.06 -6.22
C VAL A 164 1.43 -14.24 -5.79
N GLY A 165 2.66 -14.35 -6.29
CA GLY A 165 3.56 -15.46 -5.99
C GLY A 165 3.86 -15.66 -4.51
N ILE A 166 4.03 -14.58 -3.76
CA ILE A 166 4.25 -14.69 -2.30
C ILE A 166 2.96 -15.05 -1.55
N TRP A 167 1.80 -14.61 -2.02
CA TRP A 167 0.51 -14.99 -1.39
C TRP A 167 0.17 -16.45 -1.63
N GLU A 168 0.57 -17.01 -2.78
CA GLU A 168 0.46 -18.44 -3.06
C GLU A 168 1.31 -19.28 -2.11
N SER A 169 2.53 -18.83 -1.78
CA SER A 169 3.38 -19.50 -0.80
C SER A 169 2.79 -19.50 0.61
N LEU A 170 2.17 -18.39 1.04
CA LEU A 170 1.42 -18.34 2.30
C LEU A 170 0.22 -19.28 2.31
N ALA A 171 -0.54 -19.35 1.22
CA ALA A 171 -1.68 -20.26 1.10
C ALA A 171 -1.22 -21.72 1.16
N ALA A 172 -0.07 -22.05 0.55
CA ALA A 172 0.54 -23.36 0.64
C ALA A 172 0.96 -23.68 2.08
N ALA A 173 1.58 -22.73 2.80
CA ALA A 173 1.95 -22.92 4.21
C ALA A 173 0.72 -23.14 5.11
N ILE A 174 -0.37 -22.40 4.89
CA ILE A 174 -1.65 -22.61 5.60
C ILE A 174 -2.16 -24.03 5.37
N THR A 175 -2.15 -24.48 4.12
CA THR A 175 -2.62 -25.83 3.75
C THR A 175 -1.73 -26.92 4.34
N ALA A 176 -0.42 -26.74 4.31
CA ALA A 176 0.55 -27.67 4.91
C ALA A 176 0.37 -27.79 6.44
N ALA A 177 -0.06 -26.70 7.09
CA ALA A 177 -0.42 -26.71 8.52
C ALA A 177 -1.83 -27.27 8.82
N GLY A 178 -2.51 -27.87 7.83
CA GLY A 178 -3.87 -28.42 7.98
C GLY A 178 -5.00 -27.40 7.88
N GLY A 179 -4.70 -26.15 7.55
CA GLY A 179 -5.68 -25.11 7.28
C GLY A 179 -6.34 -25.26 5.91
N GLN A 180 -7.37 -24.48 5.64
CA GLN A 180 -8.08 -24.46 4.36
C GLN A 180 -8.12 -23.02 3.82
N VAL A 181 -7.93 -22.88 2.52
CA VAL A 181 -8.11 -21.64 1.77
C VAL A 181 -9.20 -21.84 0.74
N TRP A 182 -10.30 -21.13 0.88
CA TRP A 182 -11.45 -21.18 -0.01
C TRP A 182 -11.49 -19.91 -0.85
N LEU A 183 -11.29 -20.05 -2.14
CA LEU A 183 -11.52 -19.01 -3.15
C LEU A 183 -12.99 -19.04 -3.60
N ASP A 184 -13.45 -18.01 -4.33
CA ASP A 184 -14.84 -17.84 -4.75
C ASP A 184 -15.83 -18.02 -3.58
N SER A 185 -15.43 -17.56 -2.39
CA SER A 185 -16.09 -17.85 -1.13
C SER A 185 -16.35 -16.55 -0.35
N ALA A 186 -17.43 -15.86 -0.72
CA ALA A 186 -17.79 -14.57 -0.14
C ALA A 186 -18.48 -14.75 1.22
N VAL A 187 -17.90 -14.21 2.30
CA VAL A 187 -18.61 -14.09 3.58
C VAL A 187 -19.78 -13.12 3.43
N ARG A 188 -20.98 -13.57 3.77
CA ARG A 188 -22.22 -12.79 3.68
C ARG A 188 -22.64 -12.17 5.01
N SER A 189 -22.39 -12.88 6.10
CA SER A 189 -22.64 -12.39 7.46
C SER A 189 -21.80 -13.14 8.47
N ILE A 190 -21.56 -12.50 9.60
CA ILE A 190 -20.99 -13.12 10.80
C ILE A 190 -22.14 -13.47 11.72
N THR A 191 -22.21 -14.74 12.16
CA THR A 191 -23.25 -15.22 13.07
C THR A 191 -22.83 -15.04 14.52
N MET A 192 -23.77 -14.62 15.35
CA MET A 192 -23.54 -14.32 16.77
C MET A 192 -24.67 -14.83 17.63
N ALA A 193 -24.32 -15.29 18.84
CA ALA A 193 -25.23 -15.57 19.95
C ALA A 193 -24.65 -14.98 21.26
N ASP A 194 -25.47 -14.37 22.04
CA ASP A 194 -25.10 -13.79 23.35
C ASP A 194 -23.90 -12.82 23.30
N GLY A 195 -23.80 -12.02 22.19
CA GLY A 195 -22.73 -11.05 22.00
C GLY A 195 -21.39 -11.64 21.54
N LEU A 196 -21.31 -12.94 21.28
CA LEU A 196 -20.14 -13.64 20.80
C LEU A 196 -20.34 -14.18 19.38
N VAL A 197 -19.28 -14.21 18.60
CA VAL A 197 -19.29 -14.89 17.30
C VAL A 197 -19.46 -16.39 17.49
N THR A 198 -20.32 -16.98 16.68
CA THR A 198 -20.51 -18.43 16.58
C THR A 198 -20.07 -18.99 15.23
N GLY A 199 -19.88 -18.13 14.24
CA GLY A 199 -19.48 -18.55 12.92
C GLY A 199 -19.69 -17.50 11.84
N ALA A 200 -19.79 -17.95 10.60
CA ALA A 200 -20.06 -17.11 9.43
C ALA A 200 -20.91 -17.87 8.40
N VAL A 201 -21.68 -17.11 7.64
CA VAL A 201 -22.37 -17.58 6.45
C VAL A 201 -21.55 -17.21 5.23
N ILE A 202 -21.18 -18.19 4.45
CA ILE A 202 -20.33 -18.05 3.25
C ILE A 202 -21.10 -18.49 2.03
N ASP A 203 -21.04 -17.69 0.98
CA ASP A 203 -21.51 -18.07 -0.35
C ASP A 203 -20.30 -18.63 -1.11
N ARG A 204 -20.34 -19.90 -1.45
CA ARG A 204 -19.28 -20.63 -2.13
C ARG A 204 -19.80 -21.22 -3.44
N GLY A 205 -19.39 -20.64 -4.56
CA GLY A 205 -19.84 -21.12 -5.87
C GLY A 205 -21.35 -21.07 -6.06
N GLY A 206 -22.06 -20.15 -5.39
CA GLY A 206 -23.52 -20.02 -5.43
C GLY A 206 -24.24 -20.86 -4.37
N GLU A 207 -23.54 -21.69 -3.60
CA GLU A 207 -24.12 -22.46 -2.49
C GLU A 207 -23.80 -21.77 -1.15
N ARG A 208 -24.82 -21.75 -0.26
CA ARG A 208 -24.68 -21.21 1.09
C ARG A 208 -24.09 -22.25 2.03
N ALA A 209 -22.94 -21.93 2.62
CA ALA A 209 -22.28 -22.72 3.63
C ALA A 209 -22.32 -21.99 5.00
N GLU A 210 -22.66 -22.68 6.05
CA GLU A 210 -22.56 -22.18 7.43
C GLU A 210 -21.33 -22.80 8.08
N VAL A 211 -20.41 -21.94 8.54
CA VAL A 211 -19.14 -22.36 9.15
C VAL A 211 -19.12 -21.92 10.61
N ALA A 212 -19.01 -22.89 11.52
CA ALA A 212 -18.82 -22.60 12.93
C ALA A 212 -17.41 -22.07 13.19
N ALA A 213 -17.29 -21.00 13.97
CA ALA A 213 -16.00 -20.41 14.34
C ALA A 213 -16.04 -19.81 15.75
N ARG A 214 -14.99 -20.05 16.51
CA ARG A 214 -14.78 -19.44 17.84
C ARG A 214 -14.22 -18.03 17.74
N VAL A 215 -13.54 -17.73 16.65
CA VAL A 215 -12.85 -16.46 16.39
C VAL A 215 -13.04 -16.11 14.92
N VAL A 216 -13.25 -14.83 14.63
CA VAL A 216 -13.22 -14.27 13.28
C VAL A 216 -12.17 -13.16 13.21
N ILE A 217 -11.26 -13.28 12.27
CA ILE A 217 -10.29 -12.24 11.92
C ILE A 217 -10.63 -11.74 10.50
N SER A 218 -10.96 -10.47 10.39
CA SER A 218 -11.40 -9.87 9.12
C SER A 218 -10.35 -8.94 8.53
N ASP A 219 -9.90 -9.23 7.31
CA ASP A 219 -9.09 -8.32 6.48
C ASP A 219 -9.94 -7.56 5.43
N ALA A 220 -11.28 -7.67 5.55
CA ALA A 220 -12.19 -6.95 4.64
C ALA A 220 -12.20 -5.42 4.87
N GLY A 221 -11.62 -4.98 5.97
CA GLY A 221 -11.62 -3.61 6.47
C GLY A 221 -12.79 -3.31 7.40
N PRO A 222 -12.65 -2.32 8.32
CA PRO A 222 -13.62 -2.06 9.38
C PRO A 222 -15.05 -1.80 8.89
N ALA A 223 -15.22 -1.05 7.79
CA ALA A 223 -16.54 -0.76 7.22
C ALA A 223 -17.23 -2.04 6.69
N ALA A 224 -16.49 -2.91 6.00
CA ALA A 224 -17.03 -4.18 5.55
C ALA A 224 -17.32 -5.13 6.72
N THR A 225 -16.44 -5.19 7.71
CA THR A 225 -16.65 -5.98 8.93
C THR A 225 -17.91 -5.53 9.67
N LEU A 226 -18.12 -4.21 9.78
CA LEU A 226 -19.34 -3.66 10.37
C LEU A 226 -20.61 -4.12 9.65
N ARG A 227 -20.58 -4.10 8.29
CA ARG A 227 -21.71 -4.62 7.49
C ARG A 227 -21.95 -6.12 7.71
N LEU A 228 -20.88 -6.91 7.83
CA LEU A 228 -20.97 -8.37 8.08
C LEU A 228 -21.50 -8.70 9.48
N LEU A 229 -21.17 -7.88 10.47
CA LEU A 229 -21.70 -8.00 11.84
C LEU A 229 -23.17 -7.59 11.93
N GLY A 230 -23.61 -6.66 11.09
CA GLY A 230 -24.88 -5.95 11.18
C GLY A 230 -24.74 -4.68 12.05
N PRO A 231 -24.85 -3.49 11.46
CA PRO A 231 -24.60 -2.23 12.18
C PRO A 231 -25.49 -2.02 13.40
N ASP A 232 -26.72 -2.54 13.40
CA ASP A 232 -27.67 -2.46 14.52
C ASP A 232 -27.32 -3.43 15.68
N ARG A 233 -26.33 -4.29 15.49
CA ARG A 233 -25.89 -5.30 16.48
C ARG A 233 -24.62 -4.90 17.21
N VAL A 234 -24.05 -3.76 16.89
CA VAL A 234 -22.84 -3.21 17.52
C VAL A 234 -23.15 -1.85 18.15
N ALA A 235 -22.30 -1.42 19.08
CA ALA A 235 -22.46 -0.12 19.74
C ALA A 235 -22.39 1.02 18.71
N ALA A 236 -23.26 2.01 18.82
CA ALA A 236 -23.40 3.13 17.90
C ALA A 236 -22.10 3.96 17.79
N ASP A 237 -21.40 4.14 18.90
CA ASP A 237 -20.12 4.88 18.95
C ASP A 237 -19.05 4.22 18.10
N TYR A 238 -18.99 2.87 18.06
CA TYR A 238 -18.10 2.14 17.17
C TYR A 238 -18.51 2.29 15.70
N ALA A 239 -19.79 2.16 15.40
CA ALA A 239 -20.30 2.35 14.04
C ALA A 239 -19.96 3.76 13.51
N ASP A 240 -20.11 4.80 14.34
CA ASP A 240 -19.76 6.17 14.03
C ASP A 240 -18.23 6.35 13.88
N ALA A 241 -17.43 5.69 14.72
CA ALA A 241 -15.97 5.72 14.58
C ALA A 241 -15.52 5.09 13.26
N VAL A 242 -16.08 3.94 12.88
CA VAL A 242 -15.82 3.28 11.59
C VAL A 242 -16.17 4.22 10.43
N LYS A 243 -17.33 4.84 10.46
CA LYS A 243 -17.78 5.77 9.41
C LYS A 243 -16.85 7.00 9.28
N ARG A 244 -16.33 7.52 10.39
CA ARG A 244 -15.37 8.64 10.35
C ARG A 244 -14.01 8.23 9.82
N ALA A 245 -13.56 7.01 10.11
CA ALA A 245 -12.27 6.47 9.68
C ALA A 245 -12.28 5.91 8.26
N ASP A 246 -13.46 5.62 7.70
CA ASP A 246 -13.62 5.08 6.34
C ASP A 246 -13.35 6.18 5.31
N ARG A 247 -12.07 6.37 5.02
CA ARG A 247 -11.56 7.37 4.08
C ARG A 247 -10.60 6.71 3.09
N PRO A 248 -11.14 5.90 2.16
CA PRO A 248 -10.34 5.21 1.17
C PRO A 248 -9.61 6.20 0.27
N CYS A 249 -8.32 5.92 0.05
CA CYS A 249 -7.50 6.70 -0.87
C CYS A 249 -7.69 6.22 -2.31
N ALA A 250 -7.26 7.03 -3.27
CA ALA A 250 -7.25 6.65 -4.68
C ALA A 250 -5.84 6.70 -5.28
N MET A 251 -5.59 5.83 -6.27
CA MET A 251 -4.37 5.80 -7.06
C MET A 251 -4.67 5.38 -8.49
N ILE A 252 -3.94 5.94 -9.44
CA ILE A 252 -4.00 5.58 -10.86
C ILE A 252 -2.67 4.95 -11.25
N SER A 253 -2.73 3.79 -11.91
CA SER A 253 -1.54 3.08 -12.40
C SER A 253 -1.69 2.79 -13.88
N VAL A 254 -0.67 3.10 -14.67
CA VAL A 254 -0.56 2.73 -16.09
C VAL A 254 0.54 1.69 -16.20
N ASN A 255 0.17 0.45 -16.56
CA ASN A 255 1.11 -0.61 -16.87
C ASN A 255 1.40 -0.60 -18.35
N PHE A 256 2.67 -0.59 -18.73
CA PHE A 256 3.09 -0.52 -20.11
C PHE A 256 4.34 -1.36 -20.38
N ALA A 257 4.53 -1.75 -21.63
CA ALA A 257 5.65 -2.58 -22.04
C ALA A 257 6.29 -2.05 -23.33
N SER A 258 7.58 -2.35 -23.50
CA SER A 258 8.33 -1.98 -24.69
C SER A 258 9.36 -3.07 -25.01
N THR A 259 9.69 -3.24 -26.28
CA THR A 259 10.85 -4.05 -26.74
C THR A 259 12.17 -3.30 -26.60
N GLU A 260 12.12 -1.97 -26.44
CA GLU A 260 13.27 -1.12 -26.18
C GLU A 260 13.30 -0.76 -24.68
N PRO A 261 14.48 -0.66 -24.05
CA PRO A 261 14.58 -0.22 -22.66
C PRO A 261 14.22 1.28 -22.57
N LEU A 262 13.20 1.62 -21.74
CA LEU A 262 12.72 3.00 -21.58
C LEU A 262 13.27 3.68 -20.32
N LEU A 263 13.62 2.91 -19.29
CA LEU A 263 14.18 3.41 -18.03
C LEU A 263 15.50 2.72 -17.72
N ALA A 264 16.52 3.52 -17.42
CA ALA A 264 17.81 3.02 -16.95
C ALA A 264 17.77 2.59 -15.46
N ALA A 265 16.85 3.16 -14.67
CA ALA A 265 16.65 2.80 -13.28
C ALA A 265 16.22 1.34 -13.17
N PRO A 266 16.92 0.49 -12.39
CA PRO A 266 16.56 -0.93 -12.26
C PRO A 266 15.38 -1.16 -11.29
N GLY A 267 15.04 -0.15 -10.48
CA GLY A 267 13.99 -0.20 -9.47
C GLY A 267 12.95 0.90 -9.67
N LEU A 268 12.66 1.62 -8.61
CA LEU A 268 11.76 2.77 -8.61
C LEU A 268 12.49 4.03 -9.08
N LEU A 269 11.84 4.80 -9.92
CA LEU A 269 12.24 6.16 -10.28
C LEU A 269 11.16 7.13 -9.83
N SER A 270 11.44 7.94 -8.82
CA SER A 270 10.58 8.99 -8.31
C SER A 270 10.85 10.32 -9.01
N PHE A 271 9.83 11.16 -9.14
CA PHE A 271 9.91 12.40 -9.94
C PHE A 271 9.69 13.64 -9.06
N ALA A 272 10.56 14.63 -9.24
CA ALA A 272 10.48 15.90 -8.50
C ALA A 272 9.60 16.95 -9.19
N ARG A 273 9.32 16.82 -10.48
CA ARG A 273 8.61 17.86 -11.27
C ARG A 273 7.63 17.25 -12.27
N THR A 274 6.56 16.72 -11.78
CA THR A 274 5.46 16.15 -12.56
C THR A 274 4.12 16.71 -12.09
N ARG A 275 3.08 16.57 -12.89
CA ARG A 275 1.72 17.01 -12.52
C ARG A 275 1.11 16.05 -11.52
N ARG A 276 1.23 14.73 -11.83
CA ARG A 276 0.62 13.63 -11.05
C ARG A 276 1.55 12.45 -10.85
N LEU A 277 2.40 12.10 -11.81
CA LEU A 277 3.30 10.95 -11.73
C LEU A 277 4.17 11.03 -10.47
N CYS A 278 3.99 10.10 -9.56
CA CYS A 278 4.77 10.00 -8.33
C CYS A 278 6.05 9.20 -8.58
N TYR A 279 5.91 8.02 -9.17
CA TYR A 279 7.05 7.18 -9.55
C TYR A 279 6.71 6.26 -10.72
N ALA A 280 7.74 5.75 -11.38
CA ALA A 280 7.67 4.63 -12.29
C ALA A 280 8.54 3.48 -11.77
N ALA A 281 8.19 2.24 -12.09
CA ALA A 281 8.98 1.05 -11.80
C ALA A 281 9.38 0.32 -13.07
N ASN A 282 10.62 -0.22 -13.08
CA ASN A 282 11.14 -1.10 -14.11
C ASN A 282 11.25 -2.52 -13.51
N PHE A 283 10.25 -3.33 -13.74
CA PHE A 283 10.19 -4.67 -13.14
C PHE A 283 11.23 -5.63 -13.74
N THR A 284 11.35 -5.60 -15.06
CA THR A 284 12.12 -6.61 -15.80
C THR A 284 13.63 -6.45 -15.73
N ALA A 285 14.12 -5.31 -15.26
CA ALA A 285 15.54 -5.16 -14.93
C ALA A 285 15.98 -6.10 -13.78
N THR A 286 15.06 -6.38 -12.85
CA THR A 286 15.30 -7.23 -11.67
C THR A 286 14.61 -8.58 -11.78
N CYS A 287 13.43 -8.61 -12.37
CA CYS A 287 12.57 -9.79 -12.52
C CYS A 287 12.19 -9.97 -14.01
N PRO A 288 13.10 -10.43 -14.86
CA PRO A 288 12.84 -10.59 -16.30
C PRO A 288 11.68 -11.56 -16.58
N GLU A 289 11.36 -12.45 -15.65
CA GLU A 289 10.25 -13.40 -15.72
C GLU A 289 8.86 -12.74 -15.73
N MET A 290 8.77 -11.45 -15.36
CA MET A 290 7.52 -10.70 -15.36
C MET A 290 7.04 -10.31 -16.77
N ALA A 291 7.84 -10.53 -17.82
CA ALA A 291 7.47 -10.24 -19.20
C ALA A 291 7.89 -11.36 -20.15
N PRO A 292 7.26 -11.49 -21.32
CA PRO A 292 7.77 -12.34 -22.41
C PRO A 292 9.20 -11.97 -22.81
N ALA A 293 9.96 -12.94 -23.31
CA ALA A 293 11.34 -12.72 -23.75
C ALA A 293 11.45 -11.56 -24.75
N GLY A 294 12.41 -10.66 -24.54
CA GLY A 294 12.63 -9.48 -25.39
C GLY A 294 11.70 -8.30 -25.08
N TRP A 295 10.90 -8.38 -24.03
CA TRP A 295 10.06 -7.28 -23.56
C TRP A 295 10.50 -6.77 -22.20
N HIS A 296 10.26 -5.48 -21.98
CA HIS A 296 10.42 -4.79 -20.72
C HIS A 296 9.06 -4.37 -20.16
N LEU A 297 8.81 -4.62 -18.87
CA LEU A 297 7.57 -4.26 -18.20
C LEU A 297 7.78 -3.12 -17.22
N TYR A 298 6.90 -2.14 -17.30
CA TYR A 298 6.93 -0.93 -16.49
C TYR A 298 5.55 -0.62 -15.90
N VAL A 299 5.54 0.20 -14.85
CA VAL A 299 4.35 0.87 -14.36
C VAL A 299 4.68 2.31 -14.01
N GLY A 300 3.77 3.23 -14.30
CA GLY A 300 3.76 4.59 -13.77
C GLY A 300 2.56 4.79 -12.88
N THR A 301 2.74 5.42 -11.71
CA THR A 301 1.68 5.63 -10.73
C THR A 301 1.48 7.09 -10.38
N ALA A 302 0.23 7.46 -10.17
CA ALA A 302 -0.19 8.80 -9.78
C ALA A 302 -1.22 8.75 -8.65
N VAL A 303 -1.19 9.78 -7.82
CA VAL A 303 -2.25 10.07 -6.86
C VAL A 303 -3.11 11.19 -7.43
N PRO A 304 -4.42 10.98 -7.61
CA PRO A 304 -5.34 11.99 -8.14
C PRO A 304 -5.54 13.13 -7.14
N ARG A 305 -6.17 14.21 -7.57
CA ARG A 305 -6.57 15.33 -6.72
C ARG A 305 -8.06 15.62 -6.84
N PRO A 306 -8.81 15.47 -5.71
CA PRO A 306 -8.36 14.99 -4.40
C PRO A 306 -7.98 13.51 -4.43
N SER A 307 -7.17 13.05 -3.45
CA SER A 307 -6.82 11.64 -3.30
C SER A 307 -7.85 10.85 -2.48
N VAL A 308 -8.77 11.53 -1.83
CA VAL A 308 -9.89 10.97 -1.05
C VAL A 308 -11.19 11.59 -1.52
N GLY A 309 -12.17 10.75 -1.83
CA GLY A 309 -13.46 11.20 -2.37
C GLY A 309 -13.47 11.26 -3.90
N ASP A 310 -14.40 12.07 -4.46
CA ASP A 310 -14.61 12.12 -5.90
C ASP A 310 -13.57 12.96 -6.63
N PHE A 311 -13.12 12.47 -7.77
CA PHE A 311 -12.22 13.18 -8.70
C PHE A 311 -12.59 12.86 -10.14
N ASP A 312 -12.14 13.69 -11.07
CA ASP A 312 -12.29 13.46 -12.51
C ASP A 312 -11.24 12.44 -12.99
N GLU A 313 -11.68 11.19 -13.14
CA GLU A 313 -10.83 10.06 -13.49
C GLU A 313 -10.18 10.22 -14.88
N GLU A 314 -10.92 10.76 -15.86
CA GLU A 314 -10.39 10.97 -17.21
C GLU A 314 -9.32 12.07 -17.21
N ALA A 315 -9.59 13.20 -16.56
CA ALA A 315 -8.64 14.30 -16.45
C ALA A 315 -7.37 13.88 -15.68
N GLU A 316 -7.51 13.20 -14.55
CA GLU A 316 -6.37 12.76 -13.73
C GLU A 316 -5.52 11.69 -14.43
N THR A 317 -6.15 10.75 -15.14
CA THR A 317 -5.46 9.77 -15.99
C THR A 317 -4.75 10.46 -17.16
N GLY A 318 -5.38 11.45 -17.77
CA GLY A 318 -4.78 12.26 -18.84
C GLY A 318 -3.52 12.97 -18.38
N LEU A 319 -3.52 13.52 -17.15
CA LEU A 319 -2.33 14.15 -16.55
C LEU A 319 -1.21 13.14 -16.29
N LEU A 320 -1.51 11.94 -15.81
CA LEU A 320 -0.52 10.87 -15.67
C LEU A 320 0.09 10.48 -17.01
N LEU A 321 -0.73 10.26 -18.03
CA LEU A 321 -0.24 9.93 -19.38
C LEU A 321 0.63 11.04 -20.00
N ALA A 322 0.28 12.31 -19.75
CA ALA A 322 1.09 13.45 -20.16
C ALA A 322 2.46 13.46 -19.45
N ASP A 323 2.47 13.22 -18.13
CA ASP A 323 3.73 13.12 -17.39
C ASP A 323 4.62 11.95 -17.86
N LEU A 324 4.02 10.79 -18.17
CA LEU A 324 4.76 9.64 -18.70
C LEU A 324 5.41 9.96 -20.05
N ARG A 325 4.72 10.70 -20.96
CA ARG A 325 5.30 11.17 -22.23
C ARG A 325 6.42 12.16 -22.00
N ASP A 326 6.25 13.10 -21.08
CA ASP A 326 7.24 14.14 -20.82
C ASP A 326 8.51 13.58 -20.16
N GLU A 327 8.37 12.57 -19.30
CA GLU A 327 9.46 12.06 -18.44
C GLU A 327 10.12 10.79 -18.99
N ILE A 328 9.43 9.98 -19.80
CA ILE A 328 9.93 8.69 -20.27
C ILE A 328 10.08 8.72 -21.80
N GLY A 329 11.30 8.91 -22.26
CA GLY A 329 11.61 8.90 -23.69
C GLY A 329 11.18 7.58 -24.35
N GLY A 330 10.41 7.68 -25.43
CA GLY A 330 9.90 6.51 -26.15
C GLY A 330 8.57 5.95 -25.62
N PHE A 331 7.96 6.53 -24.58
CA PHE A 331 6.68 6.10 -24.06
C PHE A 331 5.56 6.05 -25.12
N ASP A 332 5.56 6.97 -26.09
CA ASP A 332 4.55 6.98 -27.18
C ASP A 332 4.59 5.72 -28.07
N ARG A 333 5.70 4.97 -28.05
CA ARG A 333 5.84 3.70 -28.76
C ARG A 333 5.59 2.49 -27.87
N ALA A 334 5.41 2.70 -26.57
CA ALA A 334 5.14 1.63 -25.62
C ALA A 334 3.71 1.09 -25.80
N ARG A 335 3.57 -0.19 -25.57
CA ARG A 335 2.26 -0.85 -25.49
C ARG A 335 1.67 -0.63 -24.10
N ILE A 336 0.56 0.06 -24.00
CA ILE A 336 -0.22 0.14 -22.75
C ILE A 336 -0.93 -1.19 -22.58
N LEU A 337 -0.67 -1.84 -21.44
CA LEU A 337 -1.27 -3.13 -21.07
C LEU A 337 -2.54 -2.94 -20.26
N SER A 338 -2.55 -1.98 -19.35
CA SER A 338 -3.73 -1.61 -18.57
C SER A 338 -3.59 -0.24 -17.94
N THR A 339 -4.72 0.42 -17.75
CA THR A 339 -4.88 1.54 -16.81
C THR A 339 -5.78 1.06 -15.67
N VAL A 340 -5.32 1.19 -14.45
CA VAL A 340 -6.03 0.72 -13.25
C VAL A 340 -6.25 1.91 -12.34
N VAL A 341 -7.52 2.18 -12.02
CA VAL A 341 -7.91 3.16 -11.01
C VAL A 341 -8.37 2.40 -9.77
N THR A 342 -7.64 2.57 -8.69
CA THR A 342 -7.96 1.95 -7.40
C THR A 342 -8.58 3.00 -6.50
N ARG A 343 -9.80 2.75 -6.00
CA ARG A 343 -10.60 3.67 -5.18
C ARG A 343 -11.72 2.92 -4.45
N ASP A 344 -12.47 3.58 -3.62
CA ASP A 344 -13.71 3.12 -2.97
C ASP A 344 -13.56 1.74 -2.27
N ASP A 345 -14.21 0.71 -2.76
CA ASP A 345 -14.12 -0.65 -2.22
C ASP A 345 -12.79 -1.37 -2.57
N TRP A 346 -12.01 -0.81 -3.50
CA TRP A 346 -10.72 -1.34 -3.96
C TRP A 346 -9.58 -0.32 -3.85
N PRO A 347 -9.37 0.34 -2.70
CA PRO A 347 -8.43 1.44 -2.57
C PRO A 347 -6.99 0.94 -2.40
N PRO A 348 -5.98 1.76 -2.71
CA PRO A 348 -4.59 1.45 -2.36
C PRO A 348 -4.38 1.44 -0.83
N GLN A 349 -5.13 2.29 -0.11
CA GLN A 349 -5.21 2.34 1.35
C GLN A 349 -6.66 2.55 1.78
N ARG A 350 -7.15 1.76 2.76
CA ARG A 350 -8.54 1.85 3.24
C ARG A 350 -8.82 3.11 4.06
N ALA A 351 -7.79 3.65 4.68
CA ALA A 351 -7.89 4.88 5.45
C ALA A 351 -6.65 5.74 5.25
N VAL A 352 -6.81 7.05 5.20
CA VAL A 352 -5.70 8.00 5.30
C VAL A 352 -4.94 7.72 6.58
N ALA A 353 -3.62 7.55 6.50
CA ALA A 353 -2.80 7.30 7.67
C ALA A 353 -2.97 8.41 8.71
N GLY A 354 -3.16 8.04 9.96
CA GLY A 354 -3.49 8.94 11.06
C GLY A 354 -4.98 9.00 11.43
N SER A 355 -5.86 8.36 10.64
CA SER A 355 -7.28 8.17 10.93
C SER A 355 -7.61 6.72 11.27
N ASP A 356 -6.65 6.01 11.84
CA ASP A 356 -6.68 4.56 12.02
C ASP A 356 -7.50 4.14 13.25
N LEU A 357 -8.21 3.02 13.13
CA LEU A 357 -8.95 2.38 14.21
C LEU A 357 -8.09 1.31 14.89
N PRO A 358 -8.39 0.95 16.15
CA PRO A 358 -7.78 -0.24 16.77
C PRO A 358 -8.27 -1.53 16.09
N PRO A 359 -7.47 -2.63 16.13
CA PRO A 359 -7.87 -3.92 15.57
C PRO A 359 -9.11 -4.54 16.22
N GLY A 360 -9.31 -4.31 17.52
CA GLY A 360 -10.45 -4.85 18.27
C GLY A 360 -11.80 -4.28 17.82
N THR A 361 -12.84 -5.12 17.89
CA THR A 361 -14.23 -4.70 17.70
C THR A 361 -14.99 -4.79 19.01
N PRO A 362 -16.20 -4.20 19.12
CA PRO A 362 -17.06 -4.42 20.30
C PRO A 362 -17.49 -5.88 20.52
N VAL A 363 -17.40 -6.72 19.48
CA VAL A 363 -17.66 -8.15 19.56
C VAL A 363 -16.39 -8.87 20.03
N ALA A 364 -16.43 -9.47 21.17
CA ALA A 364 -15.24 -9.88 21.93
C ALA A 364 -14.28 -10.85 21.22
N ASN A 365 -14.73 -11.61 20.24
CA ASN A 365 -13.94 -12.59 19.50
C ASN A 365 -13.90 -12.29 17.98
N VAL A 366 -14.06 -10.99 17.62
CA VAL A 366 -13.89 -10.47 16.26
C VAL A 366 -12.81 -9.39 16.26
N TRP A 367 -11.86 -9.53 15.36
CA TRP A 367 -10.81 -8.54 15.11
C TRP A 367 -10.76 -8.14 13.65
N ASN A 368 -10.37 -6.89 13.40
CA ASN A 368 -9.91 -6.45 12.11
C ASN A 368 -8.39 -6.57 12.02
N VAL A 369 -7.87 -6.81 10.81
CA VAL A 369 -6.46 -6.70 10.44
C VAL A 369 -6.32 -5.91 9.15
N GLY A 370 -5.11 -5.57 8.77
CA GLY A 370 -4.82 -4.88 7.54
C GLY A 370 -4.71 -3.36 7.68
N ASP A 371 -4.65 -2.69 6.56
CA ASP A 371 -4.35 -1.26 6.43
C ASP A 371 -5.46 -0.31 6.91
N GLY A 372 -6.63 -0.83 7.27
CA GLY A 372 -7.71 -0.05 7.90
C GLY A 372 -7.61 0.07 9.43
N VAL A 373 -6.71 -0.69 10.06
CA VAL A 373 -6.50 -0.72 11.53
C VAL A 373 -5.01 -0.70 11.89
N LYS A 374 -4.22 -0.12 11.01
CA LYS A 374 -2.76 -0.05 11.16
C LYS A 374 -2.31 0.85 12.31
N GLU A 375 -1.10 0.63 12.77
CA GLU A 375 -0.45 1.53 13.72
C GLU A 375 -0.27 2.92 13.10
N TYR A 376 -0.35 3.95 13.95
CA TYR A 376 -0.19 5.35 13.54
C TYR A 376 1.03 5.57 12.63
N ALA A 377 0.83 6.27 11.52
CA ALA A 377 1.83 6.57 10.51
C ALA A 377 2.43 5.34 9.81
N ASN A 378 1.75 4.20 9.79
CA ASN A 378 2.14 3.04 9.00
C ASN A 378 1.31 2.91 7.72
N GLY A 379 1.68 1.99 6.82
CA GLY A 379 0.97 1.78 5.55
C GLY A 379 1.43 0.53 4.79
N GLY A 380 0.72 0.22 3.72
CA GLY A 380 1.06 -0.84 2.79
C GLY A 380 0.98 -2.25 3.37
N THR A 381 1.68 -3.20 2.72
CA THR A 381 1.69 -4.62 3.11
C THR A 381 2.34 -4.85 4.48
N THR A 382 3.27 -4.00 4.88
CA THR A 382 3.89 -4.05 6.21
C THR A 382 2.88 -3.85 7.32
N ALA A 383 1.97 -2.88 7.18
CA ALA A 383 0.89 -2.66 8.15
C ALA A 383 -0.03 -3.88 8.27
N CYS A 384 -0.27 -4.59 7.16
CA CYS A 384 -1.05 -5.83 7.17
C CYS A 384 -0.33 -6.93 7.99
N ALA A 385 0.97 -7.12 7.79
CA ALA A 385 1.76 -8.10 8.54
C ALA A 385 1.82 -7.75 10.04
N GLU A 386 2.04 -6.48 10.40
CA GLU A 386 2.07 -6.03 11.79
C GLU A 386 0.75 -6.28 12.52
N THR A 387 -0.37 -5.87 11.92
CA THR A 387 -1.70 -6.06 12.52
C THR A 387 -2.08 -7.52 12.62
N ALA A 388 -1.72 -8.34 11.62
CA ALA A 388 -1.94 -9.79 11.66
C ALA A 388 -1.19 -10.45 12.82
N ARG A 389 0.09 -10.09 13.03
CA ARG A 389 0.90 -10.61 14.15
C ARG A 389 0.35 -10.17 15.50
N LEU A 390 -0.01 -8.89 15.64
CA LEU A 390 -0.61 -8.35 16.85
C LEU A 390 -1.90 -9.10 17.23
N VAL A 391 -2.79 -9.28 16.26
CA VAL A 391 -4.06 -9.97 16.48
C VAL A 391 -3.83 -11.46 16.72
N ALA A 392 -2.91 -12.11 16.01
CA ALA A 392 -2.57 -13.52 16.26
C ALA A 392 -2.08 -13.75 17.70
N ALA A 393 -1.25 -12.84 18.24
CA ALA A 393 -0.78 -12.91 19.62
C ALA A 393 -1.96 -12.75 20.62
N GLN A 394 -2.84 -11.78 20.40
CA GLN A 394 -4.03 -11.57 21.25
C GLN A 394 -4.99 -12.77 21.20
N VAL A 395 -5.16 -13.38 20.03
CA VAL A 395 -6.00 -14.57 19.88
C VAL A 395 -5.37 -15.76 20.60
N ALA A 396 -4.06 -15.98 20.46
CA ALA A 396 -3.36 -17.08 21.13
C ALA A 396 -3.42 -16.96 22.67
N GLU A 397 -3.30 -15.74 23.21
CA GLU A 397 -3.44 -15.47 24.64
C GLU A 397 -4.85 -15.76 25.15
N ARG A 398 -5.87 -15.33 24.39
CA ARG A 398 -7.27 -15.43 24.82
C ARG A 398 -7.91 -16.80 24.56
N PHE A 399 -7.44 -17.50 23.54
CA PHE A 399 -7.95 -18.81 23.11
C PHE A 399 -6.79 -19.81 22.96
N PRO A 400 -6.13 -20.21 24.05
CA PRO A 400 -5.03 -21.16 23.99
C PRO A 400 -5.51 -22.48 23.35
N LEU A 401 -4.61 -23.11 22.59
CA LEU A 401 -4.85 -24.39 21.92
C LEU A 401 -4.95 -25.54 22.91
#